data_0d16cdce7011374ca1262f2de084afc6
#
_entry.id   0d16cdce7011374ca1262f2de084afc6
#
_cell.length_a   1.000
_cell.length_b   1.000
_cell.length_c   1.000
_cell.angle_alpha   90.00
_cell.angle_beta   90.00
_cell.angle_gamma   90.00
#
_symmetry.space_group_name_H-M   'P 1'
#
loop_
_entity.id
_entity.type
_entity.pdbx_description
1 polymer ?
#
loop_
_entity_poly.entity_id
_entity_poly.type
_entity_poly.pdbx_seq_one_letter_code
_entity_poly.pdbx_strand_id
1 'polypeptide(L)'
;MINVTKTHLPDRAKLDKYIDKIYQSNWLTNFGQLEQELTHRLKDFLEVDNILLTSNGTLAMQVAYKALGLTGEVITTPFSFVATTSSLVWERISPVFADIDPISFNLDPKQIE
;
A
#
# COMPACT_ATOMS: atom_id res chain seq x y z
N MET A 1 -20.86 -22.26 -6.34
CA MET A 1 -20.55 -20.84 -6.66
C MET A 1 -19.04 -20.72 -6.72
N ILE A 2 -18.49 -20.18 -7.80
CA ILE A 2 -17.05 -19.93 -7.93
C ILE A 2 -16.79 -18.52 -7.43
N ASN A 3 -16.02 -18.39 -6.35
CA ASN A 3 -15.67 -17.08 -5.81
C ASN A 3 -14.53 -16.46 -6.65
N VAL A 4 -14.63 -15.17 -6.95
CA VAL A 4 -13.58 -14.41 -7.66
C VAL A 4 -12.32 -14.29 -6.79
N THR A 5 -12.50 -14.17 -5.47
CA THR A 5 -11.41 -14.09 -4.51
C THR A 5 -11.71 -14.97 -3.30
N LYS A 6 -10.65 -15.49 -2.69
CA LYS A 6 -10.72 -16.20 -1.41
C LYS A 6 -9.71 -15.57 -0.46
N THR A 7 -10.22 -15.00 0.62
CA THR A 7 -9.35 -14.41 1.66
C THR A 7 -8.51 -15.50 2.31
N HIS A 8 -7.20 -15.27 2.39
CA HIS A 8 -6.31 -16.10 3.21
C HIS A 8 -6.51 -15.74 4.69
N LEU A 9 -6.76 -16.75 5.50
CA LEU A 9 -6.83 -16.59 6.95
C LEU A 9 -5.60 -17.24 7.58
N PRO A 10 -5.00 -16.60 8.58
CA PRO A 10 -3.89 -17.19 9.30
C PRO A 10 -4.34 -18.41 10.11
N ASP A 11 -3.37 -19.25 10.50
CA ASP A 11 -3.60 -20.30 11.50
C ASP A 11 -4.13 -19.68 12.80
N ARG A 12 -5.25 -20.21 13.30
CA ARG A 12 -5.95 -19.64 14.47
C ARG A 12 -5.08 -19.67 15.71
N ALA A 13 -4.37 -20.76 15.96
CA ALA A 13 -3.54 -20.90 17.15
C ALA A 13 -2.33 -19.94 17.13
N LYS A 14 -1.81 -19.62 15.93
CA LYS A 14 -0.77 -18.59 15.79
C LYS A 14 -1.32 -17.19 16.01
N LEU A 15 -2.51 -16.90 15.49
CA LEU A 15 -3.17 -15.60 15.70
C LEU A 15 -3.44 -15.36 17.19
N ASP A 16 -3.99 -16.35 17.90
CA ASP A 16 -4.30 -16.23 19.33
C ASP A 16 -3.05 -15.90 20.16
N LYS A 17 -1.87 -16.45 19.84
CA LYS A 17 -0.60 -16.09 20.50
C LYS A 17 -0.24 -14.60 20.32
N TYR A 18 -0.52 -14.01 19.16
CA TYR A 18 -0.29 -12.57 18.96
C TYR A 18 -1.32 -11.73 19.72
N ILE A 19 -2.56 -12.17 19.78
CA ILE A 19 -3.60 -11.52 20.59
C ILE A 19 -3.20 -11.54 22.08
N ASP A 20 -2.74 -12.67 22.60
CA ASP A 20 -2.27 -12.79 23.98
C ASP A 20 -1.13 -11.80 24.28
N LYS A 21 -0.15 -11.65 23.37
CA LYS A 21 0.93 -10.64 23.51
C LYS A 21 0.38 -9.22 23.64
N ILE A 22 -0.66 -8.86 22.88
CA ILE A 22 -1.30 -7.55 22.93
C ILE A 22 -1.94 -7.34 24.31
N TYR A 23 -2.70 -8.32 24.79
CA TYR A 23 -3.35 -8.24 26.09
C TYR A 23 -2.34 -8.17 27.25
N GLN A 24 -1.23 -8.89 27.18
CA GLN A 24 -0.17 -8.84 28.17
C GLN A 24 0.56 -7.51 28.21
N SER A 25 0.82 -6.91 27.03
CA SER A 25 1.55 -5.64 26.94
C SER A 25 0.69 -4.41 27.24
N ASN A 26 -0.65 -4.52 27.05
CA ASN A 26 -1.59 -3.39 27.04
C ASN A 26 -1.20 -2.25 26.10
N TRP A 27 -0.33 -2.52 25.11
CA TRP A 27 0.12 -1.52 24.17
C TRP A 27 -0.62 -1.64 22.85
N LEU A 28 -1.63 -0.78 22.64
CA LEU A 28 -2.53 -0.75 21.48
C LEU A 28 -2.31 0.48 20.58
N THR A 29 -1.42 1.38 20.97
CA THR A 29 -1.14 2.62 20.24
C THR A 29 0.01 2.46 19.25
N ASN A 30 0.43 3.56 18.63
CA ASN A 30 1.48 3.60 17.60
C ASN A 30 2.79 2.95 18.08
N PHE A 31 3.52 2.36 17.15
CA PHE A 31 4.81 1.70 17.39
C PHE A 31 4.75 0.55 18.40
N GLY A 32 3.62 -0.18 18.41
CA GLY A 32 3.46 -1.37 19.26
C GLY A 32 4.43 -2.49 18.87
N GLN A 33 4.60 -3.45 19.79
CA GLN A 33 5.56 -4.55 19.61
C GLN A 33 5.34 -5.36 18.30
N LEU A 34 4.10 -5.60 17.91
CA LEU A 34 3.79 -6.35 16.69
C LEU A 34 4.11 -5.57 15.42
N GLU A 35 3.90 -4.26 15.43
CA GLU A 35 4.27 -3.39 14.32
C GLU A 35 5.80 -3.36 14.16
N GLN A 36 6.55 -3.23 15.26
CA GLN A 36 8.01 -3.28 15.24
C GLN A 36 8.53 -4.64 14.74
N GLU A 37 7.96 -5.75 15.20
CA GLU A 37 8.29 -7.09 14.74
C GLU A 37 8.03 -7.24 13.24
N LEU A 38 6.88 -6.76 12.75
CA LEU A 38 6.54 -6.80 11.33
C LEU A 38 7.49 -5.94 10.49
N THR A 39 7.79 -4.73 10.94
CA THR A 39 8.74 -3.82 10.27
C THR A 39 10.12 -4.48 10.14
N HIS A 40 10.63 -5.09 11.21
CA HIS A 40 11.91 -5.78 11.17
C HIS A 40 11.92 -6.93 10.16
N ARG A 41 10.92 -7.82 10.22
CA ARG A 41 10.80 -8.94 9.29
C ARG A 41 10.66 -8.50 7.83
N LEU A 42 9.95 -7.39 7.57
CA LEU A 42 9.82 -6.86 6.22
C LEU A 42 11.12 -6.23 5.72
N LYS A 43 11.89 -5.57 6.59
CA LYS A 43 13.24 -5.08 6.23
C LYS A 43 14.14 -6.23 5.78
N ASP A 44 14.17 -7.31 6.56
CA ASP A 44 14.98 -8.49 6.24
C ASP A 44 14.50 -9.16 4.95
N PHE A 45 13.18 -9.33 4.78
CA PHE A 45 12.60 -9.99 3.62
C PHE A 45 12.77 -9.20 2.32
N LEU A 46 12.68 -7.86 2.38
CA LEU A 46 12.81 -6.97 1.23
C LEU A 46 14.24 -6.46 1.03
N GLU A 47 15.16 -6.80 1.93
CA GLU A 47 16.56 -6.35 1.92
C GLU A 47 16.68 -4.82 1.85
N VAL A 48 15.87 -4.10 2.65
CA VAL A 48 15.85 -2.64 2.70
C VAL A 48 16.07 -2.11 4.13
N ASP A 49 16.74 -0.97 4.25
CA ASP A 49 17.04 -0.37 5.55
C ASP A 49 15.85 0.41 6.14
N ASN A 50 14.98 0.95 5.30
CA ASN A 50 13.91 1.84 5.74
C ASN A 50 12.55 1.36 5.24
N ILE A 51 11.62 1.19 6.17
CA ILE A 51 10.22 0.87 5.90
C ILE A 51 9.33 1.73 6.79
N LEU A 52 8.27 2.26 6.22
CA LEU A 52 7.17 2.87 6.94
C LEU A 52 5.91 2.05 6.69
N LEU A 53 5.33 1.49 7.75
CA LEU A 53 4.03 0.82 7.67
C LEU A 53 2.91 1.85 7.68
N THR A 54 1.94 1.65 6.81
CA THR A 54 0.72 2.47 6.73
C THR A 54 -0.51 1.59 6.83
N SER A 55 -1.64 2.14 7.23
CA SER A 55 -2.88 1.37 7.40
C SER A 55 -3.46 0.84 6.07
N ASN A 56 -3.10 1.45 4.96
CA ASN A 56 -3.54 1.04 3.61
C ASN A 56 -2.68 1.69 2.52
N GLY A 57 -2.79 1.16 1.29
CA GLY A 57 -2.04 1.66 0.14
C GLY A 57 -2.35 3.09 -0.28
N THR A 58 -3.57 3.58 -0.06
CA THR A 58 -3.94 4.97 -0.38
C THR A 58 -3.13 5.95 0.45
N LEU A 59 -3.04 5.73 1.76
CA LEU A 59 -2.20 6.55 2.65
C LEU A 59 -0.71 6.40 2.32
N ALA A 60 -0.25 5.20 1.93
CA ALA A 60 1.12 5.00 1.49
C ALA A 60 1.46 5.90 0.29
N MET A 61 0.57 5.96 -0.71
CA MET A 61 0.75 6.83 -1.87
C MET A 61 0.78 8.31 -1.48
N GLN A 62 -0.16 8.77 -0.64
CA GLN A 62 -0.21 10.16 -0.19
C GLN A 62 1.06 10.57 0.56
N VAL A 63 1.54 9.71 1.48
CA VAL A 63 2.80 9.94 2.20
C VAL A 63 3.98 10.02 1.23
N ALA A 64 4.04 9.11 0.24
CA ALA A 64 5.10 9.12 -0.77
C ALA A 64 5.07 10.39 -1.62
N TYR A 65 3.90 10.83 -2.10
CA TYR A 65 3.79 12.07 -2.88
C TYR A 65 4.26 13.29 -2.09
N LYS A 66 3.90 13.37 -0.81
CA LYS A 66 4.37 14.45 0.07
C LYS A 66 5.87 14.38 0.31
N ALA A 67 6.41 13.21 0.61
CA ALA A 67 7.83 13.04 0.86
C ALA A 67 8.70 13.37 -0.35
N LEU A 68 8.20 13.08 -1.56
CA LEU A 68 8.86 13.41 -2.83
C LEU A 68 8.62 14.87 -3.26
N GLY A 69 7.76 15.62 -2.59
CA GLY A 69 7.42 17.00 -2.96
C GLY A 69 6.75 17.10 -4.34
N LEU A 70 5.96 16.08 -4.73
CA LEU A 70 5.33 16.06 -6.05
C LEU A 70 4.35 17.21 -6.20
N THR A 71 4.42 17.89 -7.34
CA THR A 71 3.55 19.00 -7.74
C THR A 71 3.27 18.93 -9.24
N GLY A 72 2.28 19.67 -9.71
CA GLY A 72 1.95 19.75 -11.14
C GLY A 72 1.15 18.56 -11.61
N GLU A 73 1.64 17.85 -12.61
CA GLU A 73 0.95 16.76 -13.29
C GLU A 73 1.66 15.43 -13.06
N VAL A 74 0.87 14.35 -12.88
CA VAL A 74 1.36 12.98 -12.76
C VAL A 74 0.61 12.08 -13.73
N ILE A 75 1.36 11.39 -14.59
CA ILE A 75 0.79 10.46 -15.55
C ILE A 75 0.38 9.16 -14.83
N THR A 76 -0.84 8.74 -15.07
CA THR A 76 -1.41 7.49 -14.55
C THR A 76 -2.37 6.88 -15.57
N THR A 77 -2.95 5.73 -15.26
CA THR A 77 -3.97 5.11 -16.12
C THR A 77 -5.34 5.12 -15.46
N PRO A 78 -6.44 5.31 -16.22
CA PRO A 78 -7.79 5.11 -15.71
C PRO A 78 -8.11 3.63 -15.45
N PHE A 79 -7.34 2.70 -15.97
CA PHE A 79 -7.48 1.26 -15.76
C PHE A 79 -6.83 0.84 -14.44
N SER A 80 -7.35 1.38 -13.33
CA SER A 80 -6.86 1.12 -11.98
C SER A 80 -7.99 1.32 -10.97
N PHE A 81 -7.75 0.90 -9.73
CA PHE A 81 -8.67 1.23 -8.65
C PHE A 81 -8.69 2.75 -8.41
N VAL A 82 -9.86 3.29 -8.13
CA VAL A 82 -10.09 4.72 -7.98
C VAL A 82 -9.12 5.43 -7.02
N ALA A 83 -8.60 4.72 -6.01
CA ALA A 83 -7.65 5.28 -5.05
C ALA A 83 -6.36 5.78 -5.71
N THR A 84 -5.93 5.20 -6.83
CA THR A 84 -4.73 5.66 -7.56
C THR A 84 -4.90 7.10 -8.02
N THR A 85 -6.04 7.43 -8.63
CA THR A 85 -6.34 8.79 -9.09
C THR A 85 -6.74 9.71 -7.96
N SER A 86 -7.62 9.26 -7.05
CA SER A 86 -8.14 10.10 -5.97
C SER A 86 -7.06 10.51 -4.97
N SER A 87 -6.03 9.70 -4.75
CA SER A 87 -4.90 10.08 -3.89
C SER A 87 -4.08 11.24 -4.48
N LEU A 88 -3.92 11.32 -5.81
CA LEU A 88 -3.29 12.45 -6.50
C LEU A 88 -4.13 13.73 -6.31
N VAL A 89 -5.43 13.63 -6.62
CA VAL A 89 -6.36 14.77 -6.48
C VAL A 89 -6.40 15.30 -5.04
N TRP A 90 -6.39 14.39 -4.06
CA TRP A 90 -6.34 14.76 -2.63
C TRP A 90 -5.11 15.59 -2.29
N GLU A 91 -3.96 15.25 -2.87
CA GLU A 91 -2.70 15.98 -2.70
C GLU A 91 -2.58 17.21 -3.64
N ARG A 92 -3.66 17.56 -4.36
CA ARG A 92 -3.72 18.68 -5.33
C ARG A 92 -2.74 18.50 -6.50
N ILE A 93 -2.47 17.26 -6.88
CA ILE A 93 -1.69 16.88 -8.05
C ILE A 93 -2.68 16.57 -9.17
N SER A 94 -2.45 17.11 -10.36
CA SER A 94 -3.30 16.87 -11.53
C SER A 94 -3.00 15.52 -12.16
N PRO A 95 -3.94 14.55 -12.18
CA PRO A 95 -3.73 13.31 -12.91
C PRO A 95 -3.87 13.54 -14.41
N VAL A 96 -2.91 13.05 -15.19
CA VAL A 96 -2.97 12.96 -16.65
C VAL A 96 -3.11 11.50 -17.02
N PHE A 97 -4.16 11.16 -17.77
CA PHE A 97 -4.42 9.77 -18.11
C PHE A 97 -3.73 9.35 -19.41
N ALA A 98 -3.01 8.25 -19.33
CA ALA A 98 -2.52 7.50 -20.46
C ALA A 98 -3.14 6.11 -20.49
N ASP A 99 -3.41 5.59 -21.69
CA ASP A 99 -4.08 4.31 -21.87
C ASP A 99 -3.15 3.13 -21.58
N ILE A 100 -3.74 1.94 -21.50
CA ILE A 100 -3.02 0.69 -21.26
C ILE A 100 -2.70 -0.02 -22.56
N ASP A 101 -1.64 -0.81 -22.56
CA ASP A 101 -1.38 -1.80 -23.59
C ASP A 101 -2.45 -2.91 -23.52
N PRO A 102 -3.15 -3.22 -24.63
CA PRO A 102 -4.29 -4.14 -24.63
C PRO A 102 -3.92 -5.61 -24.38
N ILE A 103 -2.62 -5.95 -24.39
CA ILE A 103 -2.14 -7.33 -24.17
C ILE A 103 -1.68 -7.49 -22.73
N SER A 104 -0.84 -6.59 -22.24
CA SER A 104 -0.26 -6.65 -20.89
C SER A 104 -1.13 -6.03 -19.82
N PHE A 105 -2.08 -5.16 -20.19
CA PHE A 105 -2.91 -4.33 -19.32
C PHE A 105 -2.11 -3.38 -18.39
N ASN A 106 -0.83 -3.20 -18.67
CA ASN A 106 -0.01 -2.18 -18.04
C ASN A 106 -0.12 -0.85 -18.78
N LEU A 107 0.23 0.25 -18.12
CA LEU A 107 0.35 1.56 -18.77
C LEU A 107 1.22 1.44 -20.03
N ASP A 108 0.71 1.90 -21.16
CA ASP A 108 1.46 1.85 -22.44
C ASP A 108 2.50 2.96 -22.48
N PRO A 109 3.81 2.65 -22.51
CA PRO A 109 4.86 3.68 -22.59
C PRO A 109 4.74 4.59 -23.81
N LYS A 110 4.12 4.13 -24.90
CA LYS A 110 3.91 4.91 -26.13
C LYS A 110 2.89 6.03 -25.96
N GLN A 111 2.09 5.97 -24.89
CA GLN A 111 1.07 6.98 -24.56
C GLN A 111 1.62 8.06 -23.61
N ILE A 112 2.90 7.99 -23.24
CA ILE A 112 3.54 8.91 -22.28
C ILE A 112 4.34 10.02 -22.98
N GLU A 113 4.44 10.03 -24.29
CA GLU A 113 5.15 11.05 -25.10
C GLU A 113 4.43 12.40 -25.17
#